data_ebf6cdabd6385a0739a54e8e90931945
#
_entry.id   ebf6cdabd6385a0739a54e8e90931945
#
_cell.length_a   1.000
_cell.length_b   1.000
_cell.length_c   1.000
_cell.angle_alpha   90.00
_cell.angle_beta   90.00
_cell.angle_gamma   90.00
#
_symmetry.space_group_name_H-M   'P 1'
#
loop_
_entity.id
_entity.type
_entity.pdbx_description
1 polymer ?
#
loop_
_entity_poly.entity_id
_entity_poly.type
_entity_poly.pdbx_seq_one_letter_code
_entity_poly.pdbx_strand_id
1 'polypeptide(L)'
;PVAVLTNSSLLPDPGVREELARADAVLPSLDTVVEKEFKRLNRPHPDIALARILEGLVRFRKEFSGRIFLEILLVPGYNDSRENMQGLRDFCAGLSPDRVDLARMTRPGTYIRAPKTDAHIEDRWREFLELRPRVKRSEDETTRENGGIEVNKETVLASLKRRPQTREQLAYALEGTAAEIKSAVDELLREGKLLEEQDLGTDKIFFSVR
;
A
#
# COMPACT_ATOMS: atom_id res chain seq x y z
N PRO A 1 19.50 4.62 6.92
CA PRO A 1 18.42 3.87 7.53
C PRO A 1 17.82 2.87 6.55
N VAL A 2 17.46 1.68 7.04
CA VAL A 2 16.84 0.60 6.26
C VAL A 2 15.39 0.43 6.73
N ALA A 3 14.45 0.42 5.78
CA ALA A 3 13.05 0.11 6.04
C ALA A 3 12.64 -1.11 5.23
N VAL A 4 11.95 -2.07 5.87
CA VAL A 4 11.50 -3.32 5.24
C VAL A 4 9.99 -3.39 5.24
N LEU A 5 9.41 -3.59 4.05
CA LEU A 5 7.98 -3.88 3.87
C LEU A 5 7.78 -5.40 3.86
N THR A 6 6.76 -5.87 4.58
CA THR A 6 6.42 -7.30 4.63
C THR A 6 4.91 -7.51 4.70
N ASN A 7 4.43 -8.57 4.07
CA ASN A 7 3.03 -8.99 4.19
C ASN A 7 2.74 -9.77 5.49
N SER A 8 3.66 -9.78 6.43
CA SER A 8 3.57 -10.40 7.75
C SER A 8 3.47 -11.95 7.77
N SER A 9 3.32 -12.61 6.63
CA SER A 9 3.05 -14.04 6.56
C SER A 9 4.16 -14.93 7.16
N LEU A 10 5.40 -14.46 7.17
CA LEU A 10 6.56 -15.17 7.70
C LEU A 10 6.99 -14.72 9.10
N LEU A 11 6.30 -13.77 9.70
CA LEU A 11 6.59 -13.34 11.08
C LEU A 11 6.43 -14.43 12.17
N PRO A 12 5.67 -15.52 11.96
CA PRO A 12 5.71 -16.67 12.86
C PRO A 12 7.09 -17.32 13.00
N ASP A 13 7.94 -17.21 11.95
CA ASP A 13 9.29 -17.79 11.95
C ASP A 13 10.26 -16.92 12.76
N PRO A 14 10.95 -17.47 13.80
CA PRO A 14 11.89 -16.70 14.63
C PRO A 14 13.11 -16.22 13.85
N GLY A 15 13.60 -16.98 12.84
CA GLY A 15 14.74 -16.58 12.01
C GLY A 15 14.41 -15.36 11.16
N VAL A 16 13.18 -15.30 10.60
CA VAL A 16 12.71 -14.12 9.86
C VAL A 16 12.61 -12.90 10.77
N ARG A 17 12.11 -13.06 12.00
CA ARG A 17 12.07 -11.93 12.95
C ARG A 17 13.46 -11.44 13.34
N GLU A 18 14.41 -12.35 13.53
CA GLU A 18 15.81 -12.00 13.82
C GLU A 18 16.45 -11.17 12.68
N GLU A 19 16.22 -11.58 11.43
CA GLU A 19 16.71 -10.83 10.26
C GLU A 19 16.03 -9.46 10.13
N LEU A 20 14.71 -9.38 10.34
CA LEU A 20 13.97 -8.13 10.32
C LEU A 20 14.39 -7.18 11.45
N ALA A 21 14.83 -7.71 12.59
CA ALA A 21 15.27 -6.90 13.72
C ALA A 21 16.54 -6.09 13.46
N ARG A 22 17.23 -6.34 12.34
CA ARG A 22 18.39 -5.56 11.88
C ARG A 22 18.00 -4.26 11.15
N ALA A 23 16.73 -4.08 10.82
CA ALA A 23 16.23 -2.89 10.14
C ALA A 23 16.00 -1.73 11.13
N ASP A 24 15.99 -0.49 10.62
CA ASP A 24 15.62 0.71 11.40
C ASP A 24 14.10 0.85 11.54
N ALA A 25 13.37 0.37 10.54
CA ALA A 25 11.92 0.36 10.53
C ALA A 25 11.38 -0.86 9.77
N VAL A 26 10.25 -1.41 10.23
CA VAL A 26 9.53 -2.46 9.52
C VAL A 26 8.08 -2.03 9.31
N LEU A 27 7.58 -2.24 8.08
CA LEU A 27 6.22 -1.92 7.65
C LEU A 27 5.45 -3.22 7.41
N PRO A 28 4.93 -3.87 8.46
CA PRO A 28 4.13 -5.07 8.29
C PRO A 28 2.71 -4.72 7.85
N SER A 29 2.14 -5.49 6.93
CA SER A 29 0.74 -5.36 6.54
C SER A 29 -0.15 -6.28 7.36
N LEU A 30 -1.29 -5.76 7.83
CA LEU A 30 -2.35 -6.51 8.49
C LEU A 30 -3.71 -5.91 8.12
N ASP A 31 -4.35 -6.48 7.11
CA ASP A 31 -5.58 -5.91 6.54
C ASP A 31 -6.83 -6.28 7.33
N THR A 32 -6.77 -7.37 8.09
CA THR A 32 -7.89 -7.87 8.89
C THR A 32 -7.42 -8.79 10.02
N VAL A 33 -8.21 -8.83 11.09
CA VAL A 33 -8.08 -9.80 12.19
C VAL A 33 -9.22 -10.84 12.17
N VAL A 34 -10.09 -10.79 11.15
CA VAL A 34 -11.22 -11.71 10.96
C VAL A 34 -10.86 -12.78 9.95
N GLU A 35 -10.85 -14.03 10.36
CA GLU A 35 -10.39 -15.18 9.56
C GLU A 35 -11.12 -15.28 8.20
N LYS A 36 -12.44 -15.05 8.18
CA LYS A 36 -13.24 -15.09 6.94
C LYS A 36 -12.82 -14.01 5.96
N GLU A 37 -12.55 -12.80 6.44
CA GLU A 37 -12.10 -11.68 5.62
C GLU A 37 -10.67 -11.91 5.13
N PHE A 38 -9.79 -12.43 6.01
CA PHE A 38 -8.43 -12.79 5.65
C PHE A 38 -8.38 -13.78 4.48
N LYS A 39 -9.14 -14.87 4.56
CA LYS A 39 -9.22 -15.85 3.47
C LYS A 39 -9.74 -15.25 2.18
N ARG A 40 -10.74 -14.36 2.26
CA ARG A 40 -11.35 -13.74 1.08
C ARG A 40 -10.45 -12.69 0.44
N LEU A 41 -9.80 -11.84 1.26
CA LEU A 41 -9.00 -10.72 0.80
C LEU A 41 -7.59 -11.16 0.42
N ASN A 42 -6.88 -11.78 1.36
CA ASN A 42 -5.46 -12.09 1.22
C ASN A 42 -5.19 -13.42 0.49
N ARG A 43 -6.21 -14.33 0.42
CA ARG A 43 -6.09 -15.64 -0.24
C ARG A 43 -4.81 -16.38 0.15
N PRO A 44 -4.57 -16.59 1.44
CA PRO A 44 -3.33 -17.14 1.93
C PRO A 44 -3.11 -18.58 1.42
N HIS A 45 -1.83 -18.99 1.38
CA HIS A 45 -1.52 -20.40 1.24
C HIS A 45 -2.15 -21.20 2.40
N PRO A 46 -2.58 -22.46 2.21
CA PRO A 46 -3.23 -23.27 3.25
C PRO A 46 -2.47 -23.35 4.57
N ASP A 47 -1.15 -23.30 4.53
CA ASP A 47 -0.28 -23.39 5.72
C ASP A 47 -0.17 -22.06 6.48
N ILE A 48 -0.73 -20.96 5.95
CA ILE A 48 -0.69 -19.64 6.57
C ILE A 48 -1.98 -19.39 7.35
N ALA A 49 -1.87 -19.37 8.67
CA ALA A 49 -2.98 -19.09 9.58
C ALA A 49 -2.89 -17.67 10.12
N LEU A 50 -4.02 -16.92 10.08
CA LEU A 50 -4.10 -15.56 10.60
C LEU A 50 -3.67 -15.47 12.07
N ALA A 51 -4.11 -16.39 12.91
CA ALA A 51 -3.75 -16.42 14.33
C ALA A 51 -2.22 -16.44 14.55
N ARG A 52 -1.49 -17.20 13.72
CA ARG A 52 -0.03 -17.25 13.80
C ARG A 52 0.64 -15.96 13.35
N ILE A 53 0.06 -15.26 12.35
CA ILE A 53 0.54 -13.94 11.94
C ILE A 53 0.38 -12.95 13.10
N LEU A 54 -0.79 -12.93 13.75
CA LEU A 54 -1.05 -12.05 14.90
C LEU A 54 -0.08 -12.32 16.04
N GLU A 55 0.15 -13.59 16.39
CA GLU A 55 1.16 -13.98 17.38
C GLU A 55 2.57 -13.54 16.98
N GLY A 56 2.93 -13.72 15.69
CA GLY A 56 4.22 -13.33 15.13
C GLY A 56 4.46 -11.83 15.26
N LEU A 57 3.44 -11.00 14.94
CA LEU A 57 3.50 -9.55 15.11
C LEU A 57 3.72 -9.15 16.59
N VAL A 58 2.98 -9.75 17.50
CA VAL A 58 3.13 -9.48 18.95
C VAL A 58 4.52 -9.88 19.45
N ARG A 59 5.03 -11.02 19.01
CA ARG A 59 6.40 -11.46 19.35
C ARG A 59 7.43 -10.51 18.76
N PHE A 60 7.27 -10.15 17.47
CA PHE A 60 8.18 -9.24 16.82
C PHE A 60 8.23 -7.88 17.51
N ARG A 61 7.09 -7.31 17.95
CA ARG A 61 7.09 -6.06 18.72
C ARG A 61 7.93 -6.15 19.99
N LYS A 62 7.92 -7.30 20.67
CA LYS A 62 8.72 -7.51 21.90
C LYS A 62 10.22 -7.68 21.63
N GLU A 63 10.57 -8.22 20.47
CA GLU A 63 11.94 -8.53 20.06
C GLU A 63 12.60 -7.36 19.31
N PHE A 64 11.79 -6.44 18.74
CA PHE A 64 12.24 -5.37 17.86
C PHE A 64 12.22 -4.01 18.55
N SER A 65 13.40 -3.39 18.67
CA SER A 65 13.55 -2.05 19.24
C SER A 65 13.37 -0.90 18.22
N GLY A 66 13.35 -1.21 16.93
CA GLY A 66 13.11 -0.24 15.86
C GLY A 66 11.63 0.15 15.73
N ARG A 67 11.31 0.89 14.68
CA ARG A 67 9.96 1.42 14.46
C ARG A 67 9.08 0.45 13.67
N ILE A 68 7.86 0.23 14.14
CA ILE A 68 6.83 -0.53 13.43
C ILE A 68 5.78 0.44 12.88
N PHE A 69 5.63 0.47 11.56
CA PHE A 69 4.58 1.21 10.87
C PHE A 69 3.60 0.21 10.27
N LEU A 70 2.49 -0.04 10.97
CA LEU A 70 1.50 -1.03 10.56
C LEU A 70 0.70 -0.49 9.36
N GLU A 71 0.72 -1.22 8.24
CA GLU A 71 -0.09 -0.89 7.06
C GLU A 71 -1.39 -1.68 7.06
N ILE A 72 -2.50 -1.00 6.82
CA ILE A 72 -3.84 -1.59 6.68
C ILE A 72 -4.42 -1.14 5.34
N LEU A 73 -4.59 -2.07 4.40
CA LEU A 73 -5.27 -1.82 3.14
C LEU A 73 -6.78 -1.99 3.32
N LEU A 74 -7.53 -0.90 3.17
CA LEU A 74 -8.99 -0.95 3.19
C LEU A 74 -9.56 -1.30 1.81
N VAL A 75 -10.33 -2.36 1.77
CA VAL A 75 -11.05 -2.82 0.58
C VAL A 75 -12.53 -2.96 0.93
N PRO A 76 -13.36 -1.98 0.58
CA PRO A 76 -14.78 -1.98 0.90
C PRO A 76 -15.50 -3.25 0.43
N GLY A 77 -16.38 -3.76 1.28
CA GLY A 77 -17.07 -5.03 1.06
C GLY A 77 -16.20 -6.28 1.33
N TYR A 78 -14.90 -6.12 1.63
CA TYR A 78 -14.00 -7.24 1.91
C TYR A 78 -13.53 -7.28 3.37
N ASN A 79 -13.04 -6.16 3.92
CA ASN A 79 -12.49 -6.08 5.28
C ASN A 79 -12.99 -4.86 6.06
N ASP A 80 -14.15 -4.34 5.69
CA ASP A 80 -14.78 -3.16 6.28
C ASP A 80 -15.90 -3.51 7.29
N SER A 81 -15.92 -4.75 7.80
CA SER A 81 -16.89 -5.14 8.83
C SER A 81 -16.62 -4.42 10.16
N ARG A 82 -17.69 -4.23 10.95
CA ARG A 82 -17.57 -3.68 12.30
C ARG A 82 -16.70 -4.56 13.20
N GLU A 83 -16.78 -5.88 13.01
CA GLU A 83 -15.96 -6.86 13.74
C GLU A 83 -14.46 -6.63 13.47
N ASN A 84 -14.08 -6.48 12.19
CA ASN A 84 -12.70 -6.23 11.83
C ASN A 84 -12.22 -4.87 12.35
N MET A 85 -13.03 -3.85 12.21
CA MET A 85 -12.69 -2.51 12.68
C MET A 85 -12.42 -2.50 14.18
N GLN A 86 -13.29 -3.13 14.99
CA GLN A 86 -13.10 -3.25 16.43
C GLN A 86 -11.87 -4.10 16.76
N GLY A 87 -11.72 -5.25 16.13
CA GLY A 87 -10.59 -6.15 16.36
C GLY A 87 -9.24 -5.53 15.99
N LEU A 88 -9.15 -4.78 14.89
CA LEU A 88 -7.93 -4.03 14.52
C LEU A 88 -7.62 -2.92 15.52
N ARG A 89 -8.63 -2.21 16.04
CA ARG A 89 -8.43 -1.21 17.09
C ARG A 89 -7.81 -1.86 18.34
N ASP A 90 -8.42 -2.95 18.81
CA ASP A 90 -7.96 -3.64 20.01
C ASP A 90 -6.57 -4.25 19.80
N PHE A 91 -6.31 -4.80 18.60
CA PHE A 91 -5.00 -5.33 18.25
C PHE A 91 -3.92 -4.23 18.17
N CYS A 92 -4.22 -3.10 17.55
CA CYS A 92 -3.30 -1.97 17.50
C CYS A 92 -3.00 -1.40 18.88
N ALA A 93 -4.00 -1.33 19.76
CA ALA A 93 -3.80 -0.91 21.14
C ALA A 93 -2.83 -1.84 21.90
N GLY A 94 -2.95 -3.16 21.71
CA GLY A 94 -2.06 -4.15 22.31
C GLY A 94 -0.66 -4.22 21.68
N LEU A 95 -0.58 -4.05 20.35
CA LEU A 95 0.69 -4.07 19.60
C LEU A 95 1.50 -2.80 19.82
N SER A 96 0.82 -1.67 20.02
CA SER A 96 1.43 -0.34 20.15
C SER A 96 2.42 -0.03 19.02
N PRO A 97 1.99 -0.03 17.73
CA PRO A 97 2.85 0.34 16.62
C PRO A 97 3.20 1.83 16.71
N ASP A 98 4.36 2.21 16.19
CA ASP A 98 4.79 3.62 16.15
C ASP A 98 3.90 4.48 15.22
N ARG A 99 3.28 3.83 14.23
CA ARG A 99 2.33 4.44 13.31
C ARG A 99 1.41 3.39 12.70
N VAL A 100 0.18 3.77 12.40
CA VAL A 100 -0.75 2.99 11.57
C VAL A 100 -1.04 3.77 10.30
N ASP A 101 -0.77 3.16 9.16
CA ASP A 101 -1.02 3.71 7.84
C ASP A 101 -2.24 3.03 7.22
N LEU A 102 -3.33 3.80 7.05
CA LEU A 102 -4.47 3.34 6.28
C LEU A 102 -4.25 3.67 4.80
N ALA A 103 -4.34 2.65 3.97
CA ALA A 103 -4.26 2.77 2.53
C ALA A 103 -5.56 2.30 1.88
N ARG A 104 -5.89 2.88 0.72
CA ARG A 104 -6.96 2.40 -0.16
C ARG A 104 -6.34 1.74 -1.37
N MET A 105 -7.07 0.82 -1.98
CA MET A 105 -6.68 0.28 -3.26
C MET A 105 -6.75 1.40 -4.31
N THR A 106 -5.59 1.82 -4.78
CA THR A 106 -5.44 2.90 -5.79
C THR A 106 -5.23 2.36 -7.19
N ARG A 107 -5.31 1.04 -7.36
CA ARG A 107 -5.10 0.33 -8.63
C ARG A 107 -6.12 -0.79 -8.74
N PRO A 108 -6.59 -1.12 -9.95
CA PRO A 108 -7.41 -2.31 -10.17
C PRO A 108 -6.68 -3.55 -9.65
N GLY A 109 -7.35 -4.32 -8.80
CA GLY A 109 -6.85 -5.63 -8.35
C GLY A 109 -7.17 -6.70 -9.39
N THR A 110 -6.28 -7.65 -9.60
CA THR A 110 -6.48 -8.75 -10.56
C THR A 110 -7.77 -9.55 -10.28
N TYR A 111 -8.19 -9.62 -9.03
CA TYR A 111 -9.32 -10.45 -8.58
C TYR A 111 -10.37 -9.68 -7.77
N ILE A 112 -10.10 -8.44 -7.41
CA ILE A 112 -10.96 -7.65 -6.56
C ILE A 112 -11.60 -6.57 -7.42
N ARG A 113 -12.87 -6.72 -7.74
CA ARG A 113 -13.72 -5.63 -8.19
C ARG A 113 -14.15 -4.87 -6.94
N ALA A 114 -13.32 -3.92 -6.50
CA ALA A 114 -13.73 -3.07 -5.40
C ALA A 114 -14.99 -2.28 -5.82
N PRO A 115 -16.05 -2.29 -5.01
CA PRO A 115 -17.17 -1.39 -5.25
C PRO A 115 -16.66 0.06 -5.17
N LYS A 116 -17.40 0.99 -5.82
CA LYS A 116 -17.11 2.44 -5.70
C LYS A 116 -16.98 2.78 -4.22
N THR A 117 -15.80 3.23 -3.85
CA THR A 117 -15.48 3.55 -2.46
C THR A 117 -16.29 4.77 -2.03
N ASP A 118 -17.00 4.63 -0.92
CA ASP A 118 -17.43 5.79 -0.15
C ASP A 118 -16.17 6.60 0.22
N ALA A 119 -16.08 7.83 -0.28
CA ALA A 119 -14.92 8.69 -0.05
C ALA A 119 -14.61 8.90 1.44
N HIS A 120 -15.62 8.70 2.29
CA HIS A 120 -15.55 8.90 3.74
C HIS A 120 -15.21 7.63 4.53
N ILE A 121 -15.03 6.46 3.89
CA ILE A 121 -14.74 5.23 4.63
C ILE A 121 -13.39 5.31 5.35
N GLU A 122 -12.39 5.89 4.70
CA GLU A 122 -11.07 6.07 5.31
C GLU A 122 -11.13 7.02 6.51
N ASP A 123 -11.89 8.12 6.40
CA ASP A 123 -12.04 9.09 7.48
C ASP A 123 -12.74 8.46 8.69
N ARG A 124 -13.80 7.69 8.47
CA ARG A 124 -14.48 6.92 9.54
C ARG A 124 -13.55 5.92 10.21
N TRP A 125 -12.70 5.23 9.45
CA TRP A 125 -11.75 4.29 10.00
C TRP A 125 -10.65 5.00 10.80
N ARG A 126 -10.16 6.14 10.31
CA ARG A 126 -9.18 6.95 11.04
C ARG A 126 -9.72 7.45 12.37
N GLU A 127 -10.93 7.95 12.36
CA GLU A 127 -11.62 8.41 13.57
C GLU A 127 -11.82 7.26 14.55
N PHE A 128 -12.32 6.12 14.06
CA PHE A 128 -12.56 4.96 14.92
C PHE A 128 -11.29 4.36 15.53
N LEU A 129 -10.21 4.29 14.75
CA LEU A 129 -8.90 3.81 15.21
C LEU A 129 -8.13 4.88 15.99
N GLU A 130 -8.72 6.06 16.20
CA GLU A 130 -8.09 7.20 16.89
C GLU A 130 -6.75 7.61 16.27
N LEU A 131 -6.63 7.46 14.95
CA LEU A 131 -5.42 7.79 14.23
C LEU A 131 -5.31 9.30 14.01
N ARG A 132 -4.09 9.83 14.12
CA ARG A 132 -3.84 11.23 13.78
C ARG A 132 -4.27 11.53 12.34
N PRO A 133 -4.83 12.72 12.04
CA PRO A 133 -5.14 13.12 10.69
C PRO A 133 -3.92 12.96 9.78
N ARG A 134 -4.13 12.44 8.58
CA ARG A 134 -3.09 12.44 7.57
C ARG A 134 -2.73 13.89 7.26
N VAL A 135 -1.53 14.31 7.57
CA VAL A 135 -1.01 15.58 7.06
C VAL A 135 -1.02 15.44 5.54
N LYS A 136 -1.96 16.13 4.87
CA LYS A 136 -1.89 16.29 3.42
C LYS A 136 -0.55 16.97 3.18
N ARG A 137 0.42 16.23 2.62
CA ARG A 137 1.57 16.92 2.03
C ARG A 137 0.96 17.83 0.97
N SER A 138 1.10 19.13 1.18
CA SER A 138 0.77 20.12 0.17
C SER A 138 1.55 19.72 -1.09
N GLU A 139 0.88 19.70 -2.23
CA GLU A 139 1.49 19.43 -3.53
C GLU A 139 2.56 20.46 -3.90
N ASP A 140 2.78 21.48 -3.04
CA ASP A 140 3.64 22.63 -3.26
C ASP A 140 5.06 22.56 -2.69
N GLU A 141 5.45 21.47 -1.97
CA GLU A 141 6.83 21.34 -1.48
C GLU A 141 7.66 20.36 -2.31
N THR A 142 7.83 20.66 -3.60
CA THR A 142 8.96 20.16 -4.39
C THR A 142 9.79 21.34 -4.91
N THR A 143 10.49 21.98 -3.99
CA THR A 143 11.68 22.73 -4.38
C THR A 143 12.77 21.71 -4.65
N ARG A 144 12.98 21.42 -5.93
CA ARG A 144 13.96 20.43 -6.40
C ARG A 144 15.33 21.05 -6.45
N GLU A 145 16.25 20.48 -5.66
CA GLU A 145 17.66 20.55 -5.99
C GLU A 145 17.99 19.51 -7.07
N ASN A 146 18.71 19.94 -8.09
CA ASN A 146 19.02 19.27 -9.35
C ASN A 146 19.51 17.81 -9.20
N GLY A 147 18.87 16.90 -9.92
CA GLY A 147 19.26 15.49 -10.07
C GLY A 147 18.17 14.59 -10.67
N GLY A 148 17.15 15.17 -11.33
CA GLY A 148 16.02 14.42 -11.87
C GLY A 148 16.42 13.47 -13.00
N ILE A 149 15.82 12.27 -13.01
CA ILE A 149 15.88 11.31 -14.11
C ILE A 149 15.24 11.98 -15.35
N GLU A 150 15.95 12.03 -16.47
CA GLU A 150 15.39 12.53 -17.73
C GLU A 150 14.12 11.74 -18.09
N VAL A 151 13.00 12.45 -18.21
CA VAL A 151 11.72 11.84 -18.57
C VAL A 151 11.69 11.59 -20.06
N ASN A 152 11.83 10.32 -20.43
CA ASN A 152 11.73 9.86 -21.82
C ASN A 152 10.92 8.56 -21.88
N LYS A 153 10.68 8.03 -23.08
CA LYS A 153 9.89 6.80 -23.28
C LYS A 153 10.49 5.60 -22.55
N GLU A 154 11.79 5.48 -22.49
CA GLU A 154 12.51 4.39 -21.89
C GLU A 154 12.30 4.38 -20.36
N THR A 155 12.42 5.53 -19.71
CA THR A 155 12.23 5.67 -18.25
C THR A 155 10.78 5.47 -17.85
N VAL A 156 9.81 5.94 -18.66
CA VAL A 156 8.37 5.68 -18.45
C VAL A 156 8.06 4.19 -18.61
N LEU A 157 8.55 3.53 -19.67
CA LEU A 157 8.39 2.08 -19.85
C LEU A 157 9.02 1.28 -18.71
N ALA A 158 10.23 1.65 -18.27
CA ALA A 158 10.90 0.99 -17.15
C ALA A 158 10.10 1.10 -15.85
N SER A 159 9.46 2.25 -15.61
CA SER A 159 8.58 2.46 -14.45
C SER A 159 7.30 1.62 -14.57
N LEU A 160 6.65 1.62 -15.73
CA LEU A 160 5.41 0.87 -15.98
C LEU A 160 5.60 -0.66 -16.01
N LYS A 161 6.79 -1.17 -16.39
CA LYS A 161 7.13 -2.59 -16.29
C LYS A 161 7.09 -3.11 -14.85
N ARG A 162 7.31 -2.25 -13.87
CA ARG A 162 7.26 -2.63 -12.46
C ARG A 162 5.82 -2.74 -11.94
N ARG A 163 4.92 -1.86 -12.44
CA ARG A 163 3.51 -1.80 -12.06
C ARG A 163 2.73 -0.83 -12.94
N PRO A 164 1.41 -1.02 -13.13
CA PRO A 164 0.54 0.00 -13.70
C PRO A 164 0.55 1.29 -12.87
N GLN A 165 0.53 2.45 -13.52
CA GLN A 165 0.59 3.77 -12.88
C GLN A 165 -0.27 4.78 -13.61
N THR A 166 -0.77 5.79 -12.89
CA THR A 166 -1.38 6.99 -13.49
C THR A 166 -0.31 7.98 -13.93
N ARG A 167 -0.70 9.01 -14.72
CA ARG A 167 0.23 10.09 -15.11
C ARG A 167 0.80 10.82 -13.90
N GLU A 168 0.00 11.06 -12.88
CA GLU A 168 0.43 11.72 -11.64
C GLU A 168 1.45 10.86 -10.87
N GLN A 169 1.21 9.54 -10.82
CA GLN A 169 2.14 8.61 -10.18
C GLN A 169 3.47 8.51 -10.94
N LEU A 170 3.42 8.56 -12.28
CA LEU A 170 4.63 8.61 -13.10
C LEU A 170 5.38 9.93 -12.92
N ALA A 171 4.68 11.07 -12.88
CA ALA A 171 5.28 12.37 -12.63
C ALA A 171 6.01 12.39 -11.28
N TYR A 172 5.38 11.84 -10.25
CA TYR A 172 6.00 11.70 -8.93
C TYR A 172 7.21 10.76 -8.92
N ALA A 173 7.07 9.58 -9.57
CA ALA A 173 8.11 8.54 -9.54
C ALA A 173 9.37 8.90 -10.36
N LEU A 174 9.20 9.67 -11.43
CA LEU A 174 10.27 10.08 -12.35
C LEU A 174 10.70 11.52 -12.13
N GLU A 175 10.10 12.18 -11.14
CA GLU A 175 10.34 13.61 -10.86
C GLU A 175 10.15 14.51 -12.08
N GLY A 176 9.27 14.09 -13.02
CA GLY A 176 8.99 14.78 -14.27
C GLY A 176 7.82 15.73 -14.18
N THR A 177 7.74 16.67 -15.11
CA THR A 177 6.58 17.54 -15.25
C THR A 177 5.39 16.79 -15.86
N ALA A 178 4.18 17.28 -15.59
CA ALA A 178 2.96 16.71 -16.20
C ALA A 178 3.00 16.72 -17.73
N ALA A 179 3.65 17.73 -18.35
CA ALA A 179 3.78 17.85 -19.80
C ALA A 179 4.72 16.79 -20.38
N GLU A 180 5.88 16.55 -19.75
CA GLU A 180 6.85 15.53 -20.18
C GLU A 180 6.24 14.13 -20.07
N ILE A 181 5.61 13.81 -18.94
CA ILE A 181 4.93 12.52 -18.74
C ILE A 181 3.81 12.33 -19.76
N LYS A 182 2.98 13.35 -19.97
CA LYS A 182 1.92 13.28 -20.97
C LYS A 182 2.47 13.00 -22.36
N SER A 183 3.51 13.72 -22.78
CA SER A 183 4.14 13.54 -24.10
C SER A 183 4.67 12.11 -24.28
N ALA A 184 5.42 11.59 -23.30
CA ALA A 184 6.00 10.25 -23.36
C ALA A 184 4.92 9.14 -23.35
N VAL A 185 3.88 9.26 -22.51
CA VAL A 185 2.77 8.31 -22.44
C VAL A 185 1.96 8.31 -23.73
N ASP A 186 1.60 9.49 -24.28
CA ASP A 186 0.81 9.61 -25.50
C ASP A 186 1.59 9.06 -26.73
N GLU A 187 2.91 9.18 -26.73
CA GLU A 187 3.75 8.58 -27.77
C GLU A 187 3.79 7.05 -27.65
N LEU A 188 3.97 6.50 -26.45
CA LEU A 188 3.96 5.07 -26.20
C LEU A 188 2.59 4.42 -26.48
N LEU A 189 1.49 5.13 -26.25
CA LEU A 189 0.14 4.69 -26.62
C LEU A 189 0.01 4.62 -28.16
N ARG A 190 0.48 5.65 -28.88
CA ARG A 190 0.49 5.65 -30.36
C ARG A 190 1.36 4.53 -30.96
N GLU A 191 2.45 4.17 -30.29
CA GLU A 191 3.30 3.04 -30.65
C GLU A 191 2.69 1.68 -30.28
N GLY A 192 1.53 1.64 -29.60
CA GLY A 192 0.86 0.41 -29.17
C GLY A 192 1.60 -0.36 -28.07
N LYS A 193 2.51 0.31 -27.35
CA LYS A 193 3.32 -0.29 -26.28
C LYS A 193 2.64 -0.26 -24.91
N LEU A 194 1.60 0.56 -24.76
CA LEU A 194 0.83 0.68 -23.52
C LEU A 194 -0.63 0.28 -23.72
N LEU A 195 -1.23 -0.18 -22.64
CA LEU A 195 -2.66 -0.33 -22.45
C LEU A 195 -3.13 0.75 -21.47
N GLU A 196 -4.32 1.27 -21.73
CA GLU A 196 -5.02 2.23 -20.89
C GLU A 196 -6.19 1.52 -20.23
N GLU A 197 -6.26 1.56 -18.90
CA GLU A 197 -7.33 0.96 -18.11
C GLU A 197 -7.93 2.01 -17.19
N GLN A 198 -9.24 2.18 -17.25
CA GLN A 198 -9.96 3.05 -16.33
C GLN A 198 -10.31 2.28 -15.08
N ASP A 199 -9.91 2.82 -13.92
CA ASP A 199 -10.33 2.29 -12.63
C ASP A 199 -11.78 2.71 -12.35
N LEU A 200 -12.66 1.72 -12.29
CA LEU A 200 -14.10 1.91 -12.06
C LEU A 200 -14.45 2.50 -10.69
N GLY A 201 -13.49 2.52 -9.75
CA GLY A 201 -13.69 3.05 -8.39
C GLY A 201 -13.26 4.51 -8.20
N THR A 202 -12.29 5.00 -8.97
CA THR A 202 -11.68 6.32 -8.78
C THR A 202 -11.74 7.22 -10.01
N ASP A 203 -12.30 6.76 -11.11
CA ASP A 203 -12.25 7.39 -12.45
C ASP A 203 -10.83 7.72 -12.94
N LYS A 204 -9.79 7.15 -12.31
CA LYS A 204 -8.41 7.33 -12.71
C LYS A 204 -8.03 6.40 -13.84
N ILE A 205 -7.23 6.92 -14.76
CA ILE A 205 -6.70 6.18 -15.89
C ILE A 205 -5.31 5.65 -15.51
N PHE A 206 -5.14 4.34 -15.59
CA PHE A 206 -3.87 3.66 -15.39
C PHE A 206 -3.29 3.22 -16.73
N PHE A 207 -1.98 3.24 -16.80
CA PHE A 207 -1.21 2.77 -17.93
C PHE A 207 -0.40 1.54 -17.51
N SER A 208 -0.41 0.52 -18.36
CA SER A 208 0.37 -0.72 -18.22
C SER A 208 1.09 -1.04 -19.52
N VAL A 209 2.18 -1.79 -19.44
CA VAL A 209 2.90 -2.28 -20.64
C VAL A 209 2.09 -3.43 -21.24
N ARG A 210 1.99 -3.42 -22.57
CA ARG A 210 1.27 -4.44 -23.33
C ARG A 210 2.01 -5.75 -23.35
#